data_44f07afd3a5d3e2848251e855ae286c8
#
_entry.id   44f07afd3a5d3e2848251e855ae286c8
#
_cell.length_a   1.000
_cell.length_b   1.000
_cell.length_c   1.000
_cell.angle_alpha   90.00
_cell.angle_beta   90.00
_cell.angle_gamma   90.00
#
_symmetry.space_group_name_H-M   'P 1'
#
loop_
_entity.id
_entity.type
_entity.pdbx_description
1 polymer ?
#
loop_
_entity_poly.entity_id
_entity_poly.type
_entity_poly.pdbx_seq_one_letter_code
_entity_poly.pdbx_strand_id
1 'polypeptide(L)'
;METHVFAVWDFMSLTKRLQQELTCTQLPWLPPTDASAARLINEIVLGEESDDRLGAGHYSHFELYLDAMREIGASTVQIERFIELQRQGLRYTTALQHVDAGQAATAFVTHTLDIALHAPAHSVAAAFLHGRESVIPQMFQTILDDWGITAHQAPTFRYYLERHIEVDAEDHGPAAEQLLARLVAGDAQREREVYQTAIAAVESRVQLWDTLRLSMRAPLVQASA
;
A
#
# COMPACT_ATOMS: atom_id res chain seq x y z
N MET A 1 11.86 0.87 -7.66
CA MET A 1 11.06 -0.20 -7.05
C MET A 1 11.56 -0.58 -5.66
N GLU A 2 12.86 -0.69 -5.43
CA GLU A 2 13.44 -1.15 -4.14
C GLU A 2 12.99 -0.35 -2.90
N THR A 3 12.76 0.96 -3.04
CA THR A 3 12.18 1.78 -1.97
C THR A 3 10.65 1.68 -1.94
N HIS A 4 9.99 1.65 -3.10
CA HIS A 4 8.52 1.65 -3.19
C HIS A 4 7.90 0.34 -2.71
N VAL A 5 8.62 -0.79 -2.77
CA VAL A 5 8.13 -2.09 -2.30
C VAL A 5 7.69 -2.07 -0.82
N PHE A 6 8.30 -1.23 0.00
CA PHE A 6 7.88 -1.04 1.40
C PHE A 6 6.50 -0.38 1.49
N ALA A 7 6.18 0.52 0.56
CA ALA A 7 4.86 1.12 0.45
C ALA A 7 3.80 0.15 -0.15
N VAL A 8 4.22 -0.81 -0.95
CA VAL A 8 3.36 -1.91 -1.40
C VAL A 8 3.04 -2.84 -0.23
N TRP A 9 4.04 -3.15 0.60
CA TRP A 9 3.86 -4.00 1.78
C TRP A 9 2.97 -3.34 2.85
N ASP A 10 3.19 -2.07 3.19
CA ASP A 10 2.50 -1.41 4.30
C ASP A 10 1.01 -1.12 4.02
N PHE A 11 0.62 -1.06 2.73
CA PHE A 11 -0.76 -0.91 2.29
C PHE A 11 -1.68 -1.94 2.95
N MET A 12 -1.26 -3.20 3.00
CA MET A 12 -2.03 -4.26 3.61
C MET A 12 -2.29 -4.05 5.10
N SER A 13 -1.50 -3.24 5.79
CA SER A 13 -1.77 -2.91 7.19
C SER A 13 -3.00 -2.02 7.35
N LEU A 14 -3.23 -1.07 6.44
CA LEU A 14 -4.46 -0.27 6.40
C LEU A 14 -5.66 -1.16 6.05
N THR A 15 -5.53 -1.98 5.02
CA THR A 15 -6.56 -2.91 4.55
C THR A 15 -6.98 -3.91 5.64
N LYS A 16 -6.00 -4.53 6.32
CA LYS A 16 -6.26 -5.47 7.42
C LYS A 16 -6.88 -4.80 8.64
N ARG A 17 -6.47 -3.55 8.95
CA ARG A 17 -7.15 -2.80 10.01
C ARG A 17 -8.60 -2.53 9.66
N LEU A 18 -8.91 -2.10 8.44
CA LEU A 18 -10.29 -1.91 8.00
C LEU A 18 -11.08 -3.23 8.01
N GLN A 19 -10.47 -4.35 7.62
CA GLN A 19 -11.11 -5.66 7.72
C GLN A 19 -11.47 -6.02 9.16
N GLN A 20 -10.59 -5.74 10.13
CA GLN A 20 -10.87 -5.97 11.56
C GLN A 20 -12.02 -5.10 12.08
N GLU A 21 -12.10 -3.85 11.65
CA GLU A 21 -13.13 -2.89 12.09
C GLU A 21 -14.51 -3.13 11.44
N LEU A 22 -14.53 -3.53 10.16
CA LEU A 22 -15.74 -3.62 9.35
C LEU A 22 -16.33 -5.05 9.29
N THR A 23 -15.55 -6.04 9.72
CA THR A 23 -15.94 -7.45 9.76
C THR A 23 -15.71 -8.03 11.16
N CYS A 24 -16.00 -9.29 11.36
CA CYS A 24 -15.63 -10.00 12.59
C CYS A 24 -14.57 -11.06 12.26
N THR A 25 -13.32 -10.80 12.64
CA THR A 25 -12.20 -11.76 12.52
C THR A 25 -11.93 -12.51 13.82
N GLN A 26 -12.76 -12.29 14.85
CA GLN A 26 -12.61 -12.92 16.17
C GLN A 26 -13.64 -14.05 16.38
N LEU A 27 -13.40 -14.88 17.40
CA LEU A 27 -14.30 -15.93 17.82
C LEU A 27 -14.84 -15.63 19.24
N PRO A 28 -16.15 -15.86 19.51
CA PRO A 28 -17.20 -16.30 18.58
C PRO A 28 -17.54 -15.23 17.53
N TRP A 29 -17.94 -15.66 16.33
CA TRP A 29 -18.30 -14.75 15.24
C TRP A 29 -19.54 -13.92 15.56
N LEU A 30 -19.49 -12.64 15.23
CA LEU A 30 -20.64 -11.72 15.26
C LEU A 30 -20.90 -11.20 13.84
N PRO A 31 -22.16 -11.01 13.43
CA PRO A 31 -22.49 -10.46 12.12
C PRO A 31 -22.00 -9.00 12.02
N PRO A 32 -21.50 -8.57 10.84
CA PRO A 32 -21.10 -7.19 10.64
C PRO A 32 -22.30 -6.24 10.74
N THR A 33 -22.07 -5.04 11.25
CA THR A 33 -23.10 -4.00 11.36
C THR A 33 -23.48 -3.39 10.01
N ASP A 34 -22.55 -3.39 9.06
CA ASP A 34 -22.74 -2.95 7.67
C ASP A 34 -22.22 -4.03 6.71
N ALA A 35 -23.14 -4.80 6.14
CA ALA A 35 -22.78 -5.87 5.20
C ALA A 35 -22.16 -5.35 3.89
N SER A 36 -22.48 -4.12 3.47
CA SER A 36 -21.88 -3.53 2.26
C SER A 36 -20.43 -3.13 2.50
N ALA A 37 -20.12 -2.55 3.66
CA ALA A 37 -18.75 -2.25 4.06
C ALA A 37 -17.93 -3.53 4.23
N ALA A 38 -18.51 -4.56 4.86
CA ALA A 38 -17.87 -5.87 5.01
C ALA A 38 -17.61 -6.52 3.65
N ARG A 39 -18.55 -6.41 2.70
CA ARG A 39 -18.39 -6.91 1.33
C ARG A 39 -17.21 -6.24 0.63
N LEU A 40 -17.19 -4.90 0.61
CA LEU A 40 -16.12 -4.12 -0.01
C LEU A 40 -14.75 -4.53 0.49
N ILE A 41 -14.53 -4.49 1.81
CA ILE A 41 -13.20 -4.77 2.35
C ILE A 41 -12.77 -6.23 2.14
N ASN A 42 -13.71 -7.18 2.15
CA ASN A 42 -13.39 -8.57 1.86
C ASN A 42 -13.05 -8.79 0.38
N GLU A 43 -13.65 -8.06 -0.56
CA GLU A 43 -13.29 -8.10 -1.99
C GLU A 43 -11.90 -7.54 -2.21
N ILE A 44 -11.57 -6.41 -1.58
CA ILE A 44 -10.21 -5.84 -1.62
C ILE A 44 -9.19 -6.83 -1.05
N VAL A 45 -9.45 -7.40 0.12
CA VAL A 45 -8.56 -8.40 0.74
C VAL A 45 -8.41 -9.63 -0.14
N LEU A 46 -9.48 -10.10 -0.79
CA LEU A 46 -9.43 -11.23 -1.71
C LEU A 46 -8.50 -10.94 -2.89
N GLY A 47 -8.63 -9.78 -3.52
CA GLY A 47 -7.77 -9.35 -4.61
C GLY A 47 -6.31 -9.18 -4.18
N GLU A 48 -6.08 -8.50 -3.05
CA GLU A 48 -4.72 -8.21 -2.61
C GLU A 48 -3.94 -9.44 -2.12
N GLU A 49 -4.60 -10.39 -1.46
CA GLU A 49 -3.92 -11.57 -0.88
C GLU A 49 -3.92 -12.79 -1.78
N SER A 50 -4.83 -12.89 -2.75
CA SER A 50 -5.03 -14.13 -3.51
C SER A 50 -5.70 -13.91 -4.87
N ASP A 51 -5.32 -12.88 -5.59
CA ASP A 51 -5.85 -12.57 -6.92
C ASP A 51 -5.55 -13.70 -7.92
N ASP A 52 -6.45 -13.84 -8.88
CA ASP A 52 -6.33 -14.81 -9.96
C ASP A 52 -5.27 -14.33 -10.98
N ARG A 53 -4.20 -15.09 -11.13
CA ARG A 53 -3.25 -14.91 -12.22
C ARG A 53 -3.56 -15.93 -13.31
N LEU A 54 -4.13 -15.47 -14.41
CA LEU A 54 -4.58 -16.29 -15.54
C LEU A 54 -3.62 -17.46 -15.87
N GLY A 55 -4.03 -18.68 -15.53
CA GLY A 55 -3.29 -19.91 -15.82
C GLY A 55 -2.13 -20.24 -14.88
N ALA A 56 -1.88 -19.45 -13.83
CA ALA A 56 -0.76 -19.64 -12.89
C ALA A 56 -1.16 -19.80 -11.42
N GLY A 57 -2.48 -19.83 -11.12
CA GLY A 57 -3.01 -19.95 -9.75
C GLY A 57 -3.23 -18.60 -9.07
N HIS A 58 -3.20 -18.60 -7.73
CA HIS A 58 -3.47 -17.40 -6.94
C HIS A 58 -2.18 -16.79 -6.42
N TYR A 59 -2.09 -15.45 -6.45
CA TYR A 59 -0.94 -14.66 -6.00
C TYR A 59 -1.42 -13.45 -5.20
N SER A 60 -0.65 -13.05 -4.19
CA SER A 60 -0.82 -11.72 -3.62
C SER A 60 -0.23 -10.66 -4.56
N HIS A 61 -0.80 -9.46 -4.54
CA HIS A 61 -0.24 -8.33 -5.29
C HIS A 61 1.19 -8.00 -4.82
N PHE A 62 1.50 -8.26 -3.55
CA PHE A 62 2.88 -8.14 -3.05
C PHE A 62 3.84 -9.13 -3.72
N GLU A 63 3.48 -10.42 -3.86
CA GLU A 63 4.30 -11.41 -4.57
C GLU A 63 4.45 -11.05 -6.05
N LEU A 64 3.37 -10.60 -6.68
CA LEU A 64 3.40 -10.13 -8.07
C LEU A 64 4.35 -8.93 -8.24
N TYR A 65 4.38 -8.01 -7.26
CA TYR A 65 5.34 -6.90 -7.26
C TYR A 65 6.78 -7.37 -7.13
N LEU A 66 7.07 -8.37 -6.29
CA LEU A 66 8.41 -8.96 -6.18
C LEU A 66 8.84 -9.64 -7.49
N ASP A 67 7.93 -10.33 -8.17
CA ASP A 67 8.21 -10.93 -9.47
C ASP A 67 8.51 -9.83 -10.53
N ALA A 68 7.73 -8.76 -10.54
CA ALA A 68 7.97 -7.61 -11.40
C ALA A 68 9.32 -6.93 -11.09
N MET A 69 9.73 -6.83 -9.82
CA MET A 69 11.05 -6.34 -9.41
C MET A 69 12.17 -7.20 -9.99
N ARG A 70 12.08 -8.53 -9.83
CA ARG A 70 13.08 -9.47 -10.35
C ARG A 70 13.18 -9.41 -11.88
N GLU A 71 12.04 -9.30 -12.56
CA GLU A 71 11.98 -9.22 -14.02
C GLU A 71 12.76 -8.02 -14.58
N ILE A 72 12.69 -6.86 -13.93
CA ILE A 72 13.44 -5.66 -14.34
C ILE A 72 14.82 -5.51 -13.68
N GLY A 73 15.29 -6.53 -12.96
CA GLY A 73 16.60 -6.56 -12.32
C GLY A 73 16.72 -5.75 -11.01
N ALA A 74 15.61 -5.38 -10.39
CA ALA A 74 15.61 -4.74 -9.07
C ALA A 74 15.79 -5.78 -7.95
N SER A 75 16.53 -5.41 -6.89
CA SER A 75 16.78 -6.30 -5.76
C SER A 75 15.58 -6.45 -4.84
N THR A 76 15.21 -7.70 -4.51
CA THR A 76 14.19 -8.02 -3.50
C THR A 76 14.77 -8.38 -2.13
N VAL A 77 16.10 -8.48 -2.01
CA VAL A 77 16.79 -8.98 -0.81
C VAL A 77 16.43 -8.20 0.44
N GLN A 78 16.35 -6.89 0.34
CA GLN A 78 16.10 -6.00 1.48
C GLN A 78 14.68 -6.19 2.04
N ILE A 79 13.67 -6.21 1.18
CA ILE A 79 12.28 -6.38 1.61
C ILE A 79 11.99 -7.82 2.07
N GLU A 80 12.55 -8.83 1.43
CA GLU A 80 12.43 -10.22 1.86
C GLU A 80 13.06 -10.43 3.24
N ARG A 81 14.23 -9.84 3.50
CA ARG A 81 14.86 -9.86 4.83
C ARG A 81 14.03 -9.13 5.87
N PHE A 82 13.43 -8.00 5.52
CA PHE A 82 12.51 -7.27 6.39
C PHE A 82 11.31 -8.12 6.81
N ILE A 83 10.67 -8.81 5.87
CA ILE A 83 9.55 -9.72 6.14
C ILE A 83 9.98 -10.85 7.06
N GLU A 84 11.13 -11.46 6.79
CA GLU A 84 11.66 -12.55 7.61
C GLU A 84 11.94 -12.12 9.07
N LEU A 85 12.49 -10.94 9.27
CA LEU A 85 12.71 -10.38 10.61
C LEU A 85 11.39 -10.19 11.38
N GLN A 86 10.32 -9.78 10.69
CA GLN A 86 9.01 -9.66 11.31
C GLN A 86 8.38 -11.03 11.62
N ARG A 87 8.56 -12.05 10.75
CA ARG A 87 8.16 -13.43 11.05
C ARG A 87 8.88 -13.99 12.29
N GLN A 88 10.09 -13.53 12.54
CA GLN A 88 10.86 -13.84 13.76
C GLN A 88 10.40 -13.03 14.99
N GLY A 89 9.39 -12.17 14.85
CA GLY A 89 8.81 -11.39 15.94
C GLY A 89 9.48 -10.02 16.19
N LEU A 90 10.39 -9.56 15.33
CA LEU A 90 10.94 -8.23 15.46
C LEU A 90 9.87 -7.17 15.14
N ARG A 91 9.87 -6.08 15.90
CA ARG A 91 9.02 -4.91 15.60
C ARG A 91 9.43 -4.32 14.23
N TYR A 92 8.46 -3.86 13.46
CA TYR A 92 8.71 -3.29 12.14
C TYR A 92 9.75 -2.16 12.15
N THR A 93 9.74 -1.29 13.18
CA THR A 93 10.74 -0.22 13.33
C THR A 93 12.17 -0.75 13.45
N THR A 94 12.36 -1.79 14.25
CA THR A 94 13.66 -2.46 14.40
C THR A 94 14.06 -3.20 13.13
N ALA A 95 13.11 -3.86 12.47
CA ALA A 95 13.34 -4.55 11.20
C ALA A 95 13.77 -3.58 10.09
N LEU A 96 13.12 -2.40 9.95
CA LEU A 96 13.51 -1.36 8.99
C LEU A 96 14.96 -0.89 9.19
N GLN A 97 15.37 -0.70 10.46
CA GLN A 97 16.74 -0.35 10.80
C GLN A 97 17.75 -1.45 10.43
N HIS A 98 17.42 -2.72 10.73
CA HIS A 98 18.28 -3.87 10.43
C HIS A 98 18.55 -4.08 8.95
N VAL A 99 17.57 -3.76 8.11
CA VAL A 99 17.73 -3.90 6.66
C VAL A 99 18.23 -2.62 5.98
N ASP A 100 18.44 -1.55 6.74
CA ASP A 100 18.81 -0.23 6.21
C ASP A 100 17.83 0.22 5.09
N ALA A 101 16.53 0.25 5.41
CA ALA A 101 15.48 0.55 4.44
C ALA A 101 15.55 1.96 3.83
N GLY A 102 16.46 2.78 4.34
CA GLY A 102 16.63 4.17 3.94
C GLY A 102 15.57 5.11 4.54
N GLN A 103 15.89 6.40 4.55
CA GLN A 103 15.05 7.41 5.21
C GLN A 103 13.66 7.50 4.59
N ALA A 104 13.55 7.45 3.27
CA ALA A 104 12.29 7.58 2.54
C ALA A 104 11.30 6.47 2.92
N ALA A 105 11.71 5.20 2.81
CA ALA A 105 10.87 4.05 3.16
C ALA A 105 10.54 4.02 4.65
N THR A 106 11.53 4.27 5.52
CA THR A 106 11.34 4.26 6.97
C THR A 106 10.30 5.29 7.42
N ALA A 107 10.39 6.53 6.94
CA ALA A 107 9.44 7.58 7.30
C ALA A 107 8.02 7.24 6.82
N PHE A 108 7.88 6.79 5.57
CA PHE A 108 6.61 6.46 4.98
C PHE A 108 5.90 5.29 5.68
N VAL A 109 6.62 4.17 5.88
CA VAL A 109 6.09 2.99 6.58
C VAL A 109 5.71 3.33 8.02
N THR A 110 6.54 4.11 8.72
CA THR A 110 6.24 4.51 10.10
C THR A 110 4.95 5.33 10.16
N HIS A 111 4.76 6.27 9.25
CA HIS A 111 3.52 7.06 9.17
C HIS A 111 2.29 6.18 8.89
N THR A 112 2.39 5.28 7.91
CA THR A 112 1.29 4.35 7.57
C THR A 112 0.93 3.43 8.74
N LEU A 113 1.94 2.83 9.38
CA LEU A 113 1.72 1.90 10.49
C LEU A 113 1.21 2.62 11.75
N ASP A 114 1.59 3.87 11.98
CA ASP A 114 1.04 4.67 13.08
C ASP A 114 -0.46 4.88 12.90
N ILE A 115 -0.90 5.23 11.69
CA ILE A 115 -2.33 5.33 11.36
C ILE A 115 -3.03 3.97 11.52
N ALA A 116 -2.49 2.91 10.93
CA ALA A 116 -3.11 1.59 10.97
C ALA A 116 -3.26 1.04 12.39
N LEU A 117 -2.30 1.31 13.27
CA LEU A 117 -2.28 0.77 14.63
C LEU A 117 -3.07 1.61 15.64
N HIS A 118 -3.12 2.94 15.45
CA HIS A 118 -3.56 3.84 16.53
C HIS A 118 -4.72 4.76 16.13
N ALA A 119 -4.95 5.01 14.85
CA ALA A 119 -6.00 5.93 14.43
C ALA A 119 -7.41 5.28 14.46
N PRO A 120 -8.48 6.08 14.58
CA PRO A 120 -9.84 5.57 14.47
C PRO A 120 -10.18 5.13 13.02
N ALA A 121 -11.16 4.26 12.87
CA ALA A 121 -11.50 3.61 11.59
C ALA A 121 -11.72 4.61 10.43
N HIS A 122 -12.37 5.76 10.66
CA HIS A 122 -12.58 6.78 9.63
C HIS A 122 -11.27 7.43 9.15
N SER A 123 -10.28 7.60 10.02
CA SER A 123 -8.95 8.08 9.65
C SER A 123 -8.17 7.01 8.88
N VAL A 124 -8.26 5.73 9.29
CA VAL A 124 -7.67 4.63 8.52
C VAL A 124 -8.26 4.56 7.12
N ALA A 125 -9.60 4.68 6.99
CA ALA A 125 -10.28 4.71 5.69
C ALA A 125 -9.86 5.92 4.84
N ALA A 126 -9.64 7.09 5.45
CA ALA A 126 -9.15 8.28 4.75
C ALA A 126 -7.73 8.09 4.21
N ALA A 127 -6.82 7.52 5.00
CA ALA A 127 -5.46 7.20 4.55
C ALA A 127 -5.46 6.14 3.45
N PHE A 128 -6.29 5.11 3.58
CA PHE A 128 -6.50 4.07 2.58
C PHE A 128 -6.98 4.66 1.26
N LEU A 129 -8.11 5.38 1.25
CA LEU A 129 -8.70 5.92 0.05
C LEU A 129 -7.82 7.02 -0.59
N HIS A 130 -7.53 8.10 0.14
CA HIS A 130 -6.88 9.27 -0.43
C HIS A 130 -5.35 9.14 -0.51
N GLY A 131 -4.74 8.36 0.36
CA GLY A 131 -3.29 8.10 0.34
C GLY A 131 -2.86 6.98 -0.59
N ARG A 132 -3.78 6.10 -1.02
CA ARG A 132 -3.48 4.89 -1.78
C ARG A 132 -4.37 4.75 -3.02
N GLU A 133 -5.61 4.29 -2.88
CA GLU A 133 -6.51 3.95 -3.97
C GLU A 133 -6.68 5.07 -5.00
N SER A 134 -6.90 6.30 -4.57
CA SER A 134 -7.16 7.43 -5.49
C SER A 134 -5.93 7.93 -6.25
N VAL A 135 -4.70 7.65 -5.78
CA VAL A 135 -3.47 8.20 -6.39
C VAL A 135 -2.69 7.16 -7.20
N ILE A 136 -2.87 5.89 -6.92
CA ILE A 136 -2.13 4.80 -7.56
C ILE A 136 -2.44 4.68 -9.05
N PRO A 137 -3.71 4.69 -9.52
CA PRO A 137 -4.03 4.53 -10.94
C PRO A 137 -3.35 5.57 -11.83
N GLN A 138 -3.45 6.85 -11.47
CA GLN A 138 -2.83 7.92 -12.25
C GLN A 138 -1.29 7.87 -12.21
N MET A 139 -0.71 7.52 -11.08
CA MET A 139 0.74 7.35 -10.94
C MET A 139 1.23 6.20 -11.83
N PHE A 140 0.54 5.08 -11.85
CA PHE A 140 0.91 3.92 -12.67
C PHE A 140 0.69 4.18 -14.15
N GLN A 141 -0.39 4.88 -14.53
CA GLN A 141 -0.60 5.29 -15.92
C GLN A 141 0.55 6.18 -16.41
N THR A 142 0.99 7.15 -15.61
CA THR A 142 2.13 8.01 -15.94
C THR A 142 3.40 7.18 -16.16
N ILE A 143 3.65 6.15 -15.35
CA ILE A 143 4.81 5.27 -15.53
C ILE A 143 4.71 4.50 -16.85
N LEU A 144 3.54 3.97 -17.18
CA LEU A 144 3.32 3.25 -18.46
C LEU A 144 3.54 4.16 -19.66
N ASP A 145 3.07 5.42 -19.59
CA ASP A 145 3.16 6.38 -20.68
C ASP A 145 4.62 6.89 -20.88
N ASP A 146 5.31 7.19 -19.80
CA ASP A 146 6.64 7.83 -19.84
C ASP A 146 7.78 6.84 -20.09
N TRP A 147 7.68 5.61 -19.60
CA TRP A 147 8.80 4.66 -19.67
C TRP A 147 8.87 3.85 -20.96
N GLY A 148 7.80 3.83 -21.75
CA GLY A 148 7.73 3.13 -23.04
C GLY A 148 8.06 1.64 -22.93
N ILE A 149 7.93 1.03 -21.75
CA ILE A 149 8.19 -0.40 -21.52
C ILE A 149 7.06 -1.21 -22.15
N THR A 150 7.42 -2.04 -23.13
CA THR A 150 6.47 -2.90 -23.80
C THR A 150 6.18 -4.16 -22.98
N ALA A 151 5.01 -4.77 -23.20
CA ALA A 151 4.65 -6.06 -22.59
C ALA A 151 5.63 -7.19 -22.95
N HIS A 152 6.40 -7.07 -24.01
CA HIS A 152 7.44 -8.04 -24.37
C HIS A 152 8.72 -7.88 -23.53
N GLN A 153 9.04 -6.66 -23.08
CA GLN A 153 10.26 -6.38 -22.32
C GLN A 153 10.09 -6.68 -20.82
N ALA A 154 8.93 -6.37 -20.25
CA ALA A 154 8.63 -6.59 -18.85
C ALA A 154 7.13 -6.93 -18.67
N PRO A 155 6.70 -8.15 -19.07
CA PRO A 155 5.30 -8.55 -19.05
C PRO A 155 4.69 -8.54 -17.64
N THR A 156 5.44 -8.98 -16.63
CA THR A 156 4.95 -9.05 -15.23
C THR A 156 4.83 -7.66 -14.63
N PHE A 157 5.82 -6.80 -14.84
CA PHE A 157 5.78 -5.41 -14.37
C PHE A 157 4.63 -4.64 -15.00
N ARG A 158 4.44 -4.78 -16.32
CA ARG A 158 3.35 -4.13 -17.04
C ARG A 158 1.99 -4.65 -16.55
N TYR A 159 1.82 -5.97 -16.41
CA TYR A 159 0.61 -6.57 -15.88
C TYR A 159 0.27 -6.07 -14.49
N TYR A 160 1.27 -5.95 -13.60
CA TYR A 160 1.08 -5.39 -12.25
C TYR A 160 0.49 -3.98 -12.31
N LEU A 161 1.04 -3.09 -13.15
CA LEU A 161 0.55 -1.71 -13.28
C LEU A 161 -0.87 -1.66 -13.87
N GLU A 162 -1.10 -2.39 -14.97
CA GLU A 162 -2.39 -2.43 -15.67
C GLU A 162 -3.49 -3.00 -14.76
N ARG A 163 -3.20 -4.05 -13.99
CA ARG A 163 -4.16 -4.67 -13.06
C ARG A 163 -4.62 -3.69 -11.98
N HIS A 164 -3.73 -2.91 -11.40
CA HIS A 164 -4.07 -1.91 -10.39
C HIS A 164 -4.85 -0.72 -10.99
N ILE A 165 -4.51 -0.30 -12.21
CA ILE A 165 -5.28 0.75 -12.90
C ILE A 165 -6.72 0.30 -13.12
N GLU A 166 -6.94 -0.94 -13.54
CA GLU A 166 -8.26 -1.51 -13.81
C GLU A 166 -9.10 -1.61 -12.53
N VAL A 167 -8.56 -2.25 -11.49
CA VAL A 167 -9.32 -2.58 -10.27
C VAL A 167 -9.60 -1.33 -9.42
N ASP A 168 -8.62 -0.46 -9.24
CA ASP A 168 -8.76 0.71 -8.36
C ASP A 168 -9.63 1.81 -8.99
N ALA A 169 -9.63 1.95 -10.33
CA ALA A 169 -10.37 3.01 -11.00
C ALA A 169 -11.86 2.72 -11.12
N GLU A 170 -12.28 1.47 -11.34
CA GLU A 170 -13.66 1.14 -11.69
C GLU A 170 -14.51 0.73 -10.49
N ASP A 171 -13.97 -0.04 -9.53
CA ASP A 171 -14.74 -0.68 -8.49
C ASP A 171 -14.47 -0.12 -7.09
N HIS A 172 -13.23 0.10 -6.71
CA HIS A 172 -12.86 0.40 -5.33
C HIS A 172 -13.08 1.86 -4.94
N GLY A 173 -12.80 2.82 -5.80
CA GLY A 173 -12.87 4.25 -5.52
C GLY A 173 -14.26 4.71 -5.05
N PRO A 174 -15.33 4.54 -5.85
CA PRO A 174 -16.68 4.98 -5.49
C PRO A 174 -17.23 4.26 -4.24
N ALA A 175 -16.90 2.98 -4.05
CA ALA A 175 -17.34 2.22 -2.88
C ALA A 175 -16.60 2.65 -1.61
N ALA A 176 -15.31 2.99 -1.70
CA ALA A 176 -14.54 3.50 -0.58
C ALA A 176 -14.98 4.92 -0.15
N GLU A 177 -15.40 5.78 -1.09
CA GLU A 177 -16.01 7.07 -0.76
C GLU A 177 -17.32 6.90 0.02
N GLN A 178 -18.19 5.97 -0.40
CA GLN A 178 -19.41 5.66 0.33
C GLN A 178 -19.14 5.09 1.72
N LEU A 179 -18.13 4.22 1.86
CA LEU A 179 -17.68 3.72 3.15
C LEU A 179 -17.23 4.87 4.06
N LEU A 180 -16.40 5.76 3.56
CA LEU A 180 -15.91 6.91 4.31
C LEU A 180 -17.05 7.81 4.78
N ALA A 181 -18.00 8.13 3.91
CA ALA A 181 -19.19 8.91 4.26
C ALA A 181 -20.02 8.25 5.39
N ARG A 182 -20.16 6.93 5.39
CA ARG A 182 -20.85 6.18 6.47
C ARG A 182 -20.05 6.20 7.78
N LEU A 183 -18.75 6.07 7.75
CA LEU A 183 -17.90 6.12 8.94
C LEU A 183 -17.90 7.51 9.60
N VAL A 184 -18.01 8.56 8.80
CA VAL A 184 -18.15 9.94 9.29
C VAL A 184 -19.55 10.18 9.89
N ALA A 185 -20.59 9.68 9.23
CA ALA A 185 -22.01 9.78 9.67
C ALA A 185 -22.45 11.19 10.06
N GLY A 186 -21.94 12.24 9.40
CA GLY A 186 -22.25 13.66 9.66
C GLY A 186 -21.63 14.22 10.96
N ASP A 187 -20.71 13.52 11.59
CA ASP A 187 -19.96 14.02 12.74
C ASP A 187 -18.86 14.98 12.28
N ALA A 188 -18.99 16.26 12.62
CA ALA A 188 -18.05 17.30 12.22
C ALA A 188 -16.62 17.13 12.78
N GLN A 189 -16.45 16.38 13.88
CA GLN A 189 -15.12 16.05 14.38
C GLN A 189 -14.47 14.98 13.52
N ARG A 190 -15.19 13.91 13.16
CA ARG A 190 -14.71 12.86 12.26
C ARG A 190 -14.40 13.42 10.87
N GLU A 191 -15.22 14.34 10.35
CA GLU A 191 -14.93 15.04 9.09
C GLU A 191 -13.57 15.75 9.14
N ARG A 192 -13.29 16.50 10.20
CA ARG A 192 -12.00 17.17 10.36
C ARG A 192 -10.83 16.17 10.44
N GLU A 193 -10.99 15.07 11.16
CA GLU A 193 -9.98 14.03 11.30
C GLU A 193 -9.72 13.33 9.96
N VAL A 194 -10.76 13.08 9.16
CA VAL A 194 -10.64 12.55 7.78
C VAL A 194 -9.82 13.49 6.91
N TYR A 195 -10.15 14.81 6.87
CA TYR A 195 -9.39 15.78 6.08
C TYR A 195 -7.93 15.85 6.51
N GLN A 196 -7.67 15.90 7.81
CA GLN A 196 -6.30 15.97 8.33
C GLN A 196 -5.50 14.71 7.96
N THR A 197 -6.10 13.53 8.11
CA THR A 197 -5.43 12.27 7.78
C THR A 197 -5.22 12.12 6.29
N ALA A 198 -6.20 12.50 5.45
CA ALA A 198 -6.06 12.47 4.00
C ALA A 198 -4.89 13.35 3.52
N ILE A 199 -4.83 14.60 4.00
CA ILE A 199 -3.73 15.53 3.68
C ILE A 199 -2.39 14.94 4.12
N ALA A 200 -2.28 14.48 5.37
CA ALA A 200 -1.04 13.91 5.90
C ALA A 200 -0.58 12.66 5.12
N ALA A 201 -1.51 11.81 4.69
CA ALA A 201 -1.19 10.63 3.88
C ALA A 201 -0.65 11.00 2.49
N VAL A 202 -1.25 12.00 1.83
CA VAL A 202 -0.75 12.51 0.54
C VAL A 202 0.61 13.20 0.71
N GLU A 203 0.78 14.04 1.73
CA GLU A 203 2.07 14.69 2.04
C GLU A 203 3.16 13.66 2.33
N SER A 204 2.86 12.59 3.07
CA SER A 204 3.80 11.50 3.32
C SER A 204 4.25 10.83 2.01
N ARG A 205 3.35 10.64 1.04
CA ARG A 205 3.69 10.11 -0.27
C ARG A 205 4.56 11.07 -1.09
N VAL A 206 4.27 12.37 -1.07
CA VAL A 206 5.11 13.39 -1.71
C VAL A 206 6.52 13.36 -1.10
N GLN A 207 6.61 13.29 0.23
CA GLN A 207 7.90 13.20 0.92
C GLN A 207 8.67 11.92 0.58
N LEU A 208 8.00 10.78 0.41
CA LEU A 208 8.62 9.53 -0.05
C LEU A 208 9.37 9.76 -1.38
N TRP A 209 8.68 10.34 -2.36
CA TRP A 209 9.24 10.57 -3.70
C TRP A 209 10.32 11.67 -3.70
N ASP A 210 10.11 12.76 -2.97
CA ASP A 210 11.09 13.83 -2.89
C ASP A 210 12.38 13.40 -2.19
N THR A 211 12.26 12.64 -1.09
CA THR A 211 13.43 12.10 -0.38
C THR A 211 14.19 11.10 -1.26
N LEU A 212 13.48 10.22 -1.97
CA LEU A 212 14.08 9.29 -2.91
C LEU A 212 14.80 10.04 -4.04
N ARG A 213 14.16 11.02 -4.65
CA ARG A 213 14.75 11.86 -5.72
C ARG A 213 16.03 12.57 -5.26
N LEU A 214 16.04 13.08 -4.03
CA LEU A 214 17.23 13.72 -3.46
C LEU A 214 18.35 12.73 -3.22
N SER A 215 18.06 11.53 -2.73
CA SER A 215 19.07 10.48 -2.51
C SER A 215 19.72 10.02 -3.83
N MET A 216 18.94 9.95 -4.91
CA MET A 216 19.47 9.59 -6.24
C MET A 216 20.33 10.69 -6.89
N ARG A 217 20.19 11.95 -6.46
CA ARG A 217 20.98 13.10 -6.96
C ARG A 217 22.23 13.38 -6.14
N ALA A 218 22.32 12.84 -4.95
CA ALA A 218 23.52 12.98 -4.14
C ALA A 218 24.72 12.36 -4.88
N PRO A 219 25.86 13.08 -5.06
CA PRO A 219 27.04 12.49 -5.68
C PRO A 219 27.47 11.27 -4.86
N LEU A 220 27.77 10.17 -5.54
CA LEU A 220 28.42 9.02 -4.91
C LEU A 220 29.72 9.53 -4.28
N VAL A 221 29.72 9.77 -2.98
CA VAL A 221 30.97 10.00 -2.24
C VAL A 221 31.72 8.68 -2.34
N GLN A 222 32.71 8.65 -3.23
CA GLN A 222 33.65 7.54 -3.32
C GLN A 222 34.22 7.35 -1.92
N ALA A 223 33.91 6.24 -1.29
CA ALA A 223 34.63 5.77 -0.12
C ALA A 223 36.07 5.52 -0.58
N SER A 224 36.90 6.52 -0.40
CA SER A 224 38.37 6.37 -0.53
C SER A 224 38.81 5.48 0.62
N ALA A 225 39.42 4.39 0.24
CA ALA A 225 39.98 3.34 1.06
C ALA A 225 40.92 3.83 2.18
#